data_97affa568738cc866c70ce6e30f7e3f0
#
_entry.id   97affa568738cc866c70ce6e30f7e3f0
#
_cell.length_a   1.000
_cell.length_b   1.000
_cell.length_c   1.000
_cell.angle_alpha   90.00
_cell.angle_beta   90.00
_cell.angle_gamma   90.00
#
_symmetry.space_group_name_H-M   'P 1'
#
loop_
_entity.id
_entity.type
_entity.pdbx_description
1 polymer ?
#
loop_
_entity_poly.entity_id
_entity_poly.type
_entity_poly.pdbx_seq_one_letter_code
_entity_poly.pdbx_strand_id
1 'polypeptide(L)'
;MSLISSQYKYNSIKNLAEEKELKKLPYSIRILLENILRGKDFGYSNDKDIQNILKWSPGNISKKEIPFMPSRVVLQDFTGVPAVVDLATMRDAAKKLGFNPKKVNPLVRSDLVIDHSVQVDQSAKADSFDKNVEIEFKRNGE
;
A
#
# COMPACT_ATOMS: atom_id res chain seq x y z
N MET A 1 -18.29 -1.00 7.01
CA MET A 1 -17.63 -1.37 5.73
C MET A 1 -18.66 -1.48 4.62
N SER A 2 -18.47 -0.77 3.53
CA SER A 2 -19.44 -0.76 2.40
C SER A 2 -18.95 -1.64 1.26
N LEU A 3 -19.89 -2.25 0.52
CA LEU A 3 -19.58 -3.09 -0.64
C LEU A 3 -19.63 -2.25 -1.91
N ILE A 4 -18.62 -2.33 -2.75
CA ILE A 4 -18.62 -1.76 -4.11
C ILE A 4 -19.20 -2.78 -5.09
N SER A 5 -18.92 -4.06 -4.83
CA SER A 5 -19.48 -5.20 -5.52
C SER A 5 -19.50 -6.39 -4.55
N SER A 6 -20.03 -7.55 -4.98
CA SER A 6 -19.98 -8.78 -4.18
C SER A 6 -18.57 -9.23 -3.78
N GLN A 7 -17.52 -8.71 -4.43
CA GLN A 7 -16.13 -9.12 -4.22
C GLN A 7 -15.28 -8.11 -3.43
N TYR A 8 -15.67 -6.83 -3.38
CA TYR A 8 -14.85 -5.78 -2.80
C TYR A 8 -15.56 -5.05 -1.67
N LYS A 9 -14.79 -4.76 -0.62
CA LYS A 9 -15.23 -3.98 0.55
C LYS A 9 -14.39 -2.72 0.64
N TYR A 10 -14.98 -1.63 1.08
CA TYR A 10 -14.27 -0.37 1.30
C TYR A 10 -14.75 0.32 2.59
N ASN A 11 -13.90 1.15 3.16
CA ASN A 11 -14.22 1.96 4.32
C ASN A 11 -14.83 3.29 3.84
N SER A 12 -16.15 3.45 4.05
CA SER A 12 -16.85 4.64 3.59
C SER A 12 -16.79 5.76 4.62
N ILE A 13 -16.18 6.89 4.26
CA ILE A 13 -16.18 8.10 5.09
C ILE A 13 -17.57 8.75 5.18
N LYS A 14 -18.51 8.40 4.29
CA LYS A 14 -19.87 8.96 4.27
C LYS A 14 -20.65 8.70 5.56
N ASN A 15 -20.27 7.67 6.33
CA ASN A 15 -20.90 7.32 7.60
C ASN A 15 -20.34 8.10 8.80
N LEU A 16 -19.32 8.94 8.61
CA LEU A 16 -18.63 9.65 9.70
C LEU A 16 -19.20 11.03 9.99
N ALA A 17 -19.79 11.67 8.99
CA ALA A 17 -20.40 13.00 9.11
C ALA A 17 -21.37 13.23 7.95
N GLU A 18 -22.17 14.30 8.05
CA GLU A 18 -23.07 14.72 6.99
C GLU A 18 -22.30 15.06 5.70
N GLU A 19 -22.92 14.83 4.56
CA GLU A 19 -22.29 15.10 3.24
C GLU A 19 -21.82 16.55 3.11
N LYS A 20 -22.57 17.50 3.66
CA LYS A 20 -22.23 18.91 3.68
C LYS A 20 -20.91 19.19 4.42
N GLU A 21 -20.68 18.49 5.54
CA GLU A 21 -19.46 18.62 6.33
C GLU A 21 -18.27 17.99 5.60
N LEU A 22 -18.48 16.79 5.04
CA LEU A 22 -17.45 16.11 4.25
C LEU A 22 -17.03 16.92 3.01
N LYS A 23 -17.97 17.63 2.38
CA LYS A 23 -17.68 18.47 1.21
C LYS A 23 -16.80 19.69 1.54
N LYS A 24 -16.76 20.15 2.78
CA LYS A 24 -15.87 21.24 3.23
C LYS A 24 -14.42 20.80 3.30
N LEU A 25 -14.16 19.49 3.47
CA LEU A 25 -12.82 18.95 3.54
C LEU A 25 -12.21 18.84 2.15
N PRO A 26 -10.97 19.31 1.93
CA PRO A 26 -10.20 19.04 0.72
C PRO A 26 -10.07 17.55 0.45
N TYR A 27 -9.87 17.14 -0.79
CA TYR A 27 -9.69 15.73 -1.14
C TYR A 27 -8.53 15.07 -0.40
N SER A 28 -7.41 15.76 -0.21
CA SER A 28 -6.27 15.27 0.57
C SER A 28 -6.65 14.95 2.02
N ILE A 29 -7.44 15.82 2.65
CA ILE A 29 -7.92 15.60 4.02
C ILE A 29 -8.92 14.43 4.08
N ARG A 30 -9.76 14.24 3.05
CA ARG A 30 -10.66 13.07 2.96
C ARG A 30 -9.89 11.76 2.81
N ILE A 31 -8.76 11.77 2.07
CA ILE A 31 -7.86 10.61 1.97
C ILE A 31 -7.25 10.27 3.33
N LEU A 32 -6.78 11.27 4.07
CA LEU A 32 -6.30 11.07 5.44
C LEU A 32 -7.41 10.56 6.38
N LEU A 33 -8.63 11.08 6.24
CA LEU A 33 -9.79 10.61 7.00
C LEU A 33 -10.11 9.14 6.71
N GLU A 34 -10.06 8.70 5.44
CA GLU A 34 -10.22 7.30 5.07
C GLU A 34 -9.12 6.44 5.67
N ASN A 35 -7.86 6.92 5.61
CA ASN A 35 -6.73 6.22 6.21
C ASN A 35 -6.94 5.97 7.71
N ILE A 36 -7.36 6.99 8.46
CA ILE A 36 -7.67 6.87 9.89
C ILE A 36 -8.84 5.92 10.12
N LEU A 37 -9.91 6.02 9.33
CA LEU A 37 -11.06 5.10 9.45
C LEU A 37 -10.64 3.64 9.25
N ARG A 38 -9.86 3.37 8.22
CA ARG A 38 -9.31 2.04 7.94
C ARG A 38 -8.36 1.57 9.04
N GLY A 39 -7.61 2.50 9.63
CA GLY A 39 -6.69 2.24 10.71
C GLY A 39 -7.32 1.71 12.00
N LYS A 40 -8.61 1.97 12.23
CA LYS A 40 -9.35 1.41 13.37
C LYS A 40 -9.42 -0.11 13.29
N ASP A 41 -9.61 -0.67 12.10
CA ASP A 41 -9.69 -2.12 11.89
C ASP A 41 -8.36 -2.81 12.24
N PHE A 42 -7.25 -2.08 12.15
CA PHE A 42 -5.89 -2.55 12.46
C PHE A 42 -5.38 -2.10 13.84
N GLY A 43 -6.16 -1.31 14.58
CA GLY A 43 -5.83 -0.88 15.95
C GLY A 43 -4.79 0.22 16.07
N TYR A 44 -4.39 0.92 14.99
CA TYR A 44 -3.42 2.02 15.07
C TYR A 44 -4.06 3.41 15.10
N SER A 45 -5.37 3.52 14.99
CA SER A 45 -6.13 4.78 15.11
C SER A 45 -7.40 4.61 15.93
N ASN A 46 -8.02 5.71 16.32
CA ASN A 46 -9.18 5.74 17.19
C ASN A 46 -10.17 6.87 16.81
N ASP A 47 -11.31 6.94 17.50
CA ASP A 47 -12.35 7.94 17.20
C ASP A 47 -11.90 9.38 17.45
N LYS A 48 -10.94 9.61 18.36
CA LYS A 48 -10.38 10.96 18.57
C LYS A 48 -9.61 11.45 17.36
N ASP A 49 -8.91 10.56 16.66
CA ASP A 49 -8.18 10.88 15.45
C ASP A 49 -9.14 11.25 14.32
N ILE A 50 -10.24 10.51 14.16
CA ILE A 50 -11.33 10.84 13.22
C ILE A 50 -11.89 12.23 13.52
N GLN A 51 -12.23 12.51 14.79
CA GLN A 51 -12.79 13.81 15.18
C GLN A 51 -11.79 14.96 14.99
N ASN A 52 -10.51 14.73 15.17
CA ASN A 52 -9.47 15.73 14.88
C ASN A 52 -9.44 16.13 13.41
N ILE A 53 -9.55 15.15 12.50
CA ILE A 53 -9.57 15.42 11.05
C ILE A 53 -10.89 16.08 10.62
N LEU A 54 -12.02 15.65 11.14
CA LEU A 54 -13.33 16.25 10.81
C LEU A 54 -13.41 17.74 11.21
N LYS A 55 -12.65 18.16 12.23
CA LYS A 55 -12.56 19.56 12.68
C LYS A 55 -11.57 20.40 11.87
N TRP A 56 -10.94 19.82 10.86
CA TRP A 56 -10.00 20.57 10.02
C TRP A 56 -10.71 21.73 9.31
N SER A 57 -10.08 22.90 9.29
CA SER A 57 -10.51 24.03 8.50
C SER A 57 -9.30 24.89 8.12
N PRO A 58 -9.38 25.70 7.02
CA PRO A 58 -8.33 26.66 6.68
C PRO A 58 -8.08 27.59 7.89
N GLY A 59 -6.83 27.71 8.29
CA GLY A 59 -6.44 28.53 9.45
C GLY A 59 -6.55 27.85 10.83
N ASN A 60 -7.19 26.69 10.94
CA ASN A 60 -7.22 25.88 12.15
C ASN A 60 -6.52 24.53 11.90
N ILE A 61 -5.20 24.58 11.79
CA ILE A 61 -4.38 23.38 11.61
C ILE A 61 -4.07 22.79 12.98
N SER A 62 -4.54 21.58 13.22
CA SER A 62 -4.19 20.83 14.42
C SER A 62 -2.68 20.57 14.45
N LYS A 63 -2.03 20.82 15.58
CA LYS A 63 -0.64 20.43 15.85
C LYS A 63 -0.51 18.97 16.31
N LYS A 64 -1.63 18.23 16.39
CA LYS A 64 -1.62 16.82 16.80
C LYS A 64 -1.18 15.95 15.63
N GLU A 65 -0.27 15.05 15.91
CA GLU A 65 0.09 13.98 14.98
C GLU A 65 -1.08 13.05 14.79
N ILE A 66 -1.18 12.49 13.60
CA ILE A 66 -2.15 11.45 13.24
C ILE A 66 -1.39 10.22 12.75
N PRO A 67 -1.81 9.01 13.11
CA PRO A 67 -1.22 7.81 12.57
C PRO A 67 -1.52 7.71 11.08
N PHE A 68 -0.56 7.23 10.31
CA PHE A 68 -0.70 7.02 8.88
C PHE A 68 -0.13 5.65 8.48
N MET A 69 -0.92 4.87 7.74
CA MET A 69 -0.49 3.63 7.14
C MET A 69 -0.98 3.58 5.68
N PRO A 70 -0.09 3.53 4.69
CA PRO A 70 -0.51 3.41 3.30
C PRO A 70 -1.27 2.11 3.10
N SER A 71 -2.19 2.07 2.13
CA SER A 71 -2.92 0.85 1.78
C SER A 71 -2.08 -0.10 0.95
N ARG A 72 -1.04 0.42 0.32
CA ARG A 72 -0.14 -0.32 -0.58
C ARG A 72 1.20 0.40 -0.68
N VAL A 73 2.27 -0.36 -0.76
CA VAL A 73 3.61 0.12 -1.09
C VAL A 73 3.96 -0.41 -2.47
N VAL A 74 4.49 0.45 -3.33
CA VAL A 74 5.03 0.07 -4.64
C VAL A 74 6.53 0.31 -4.59
N LEU A 75 7.29 -0.73 -4.87
CA LEU A 75 8.75 -0.71 -4.90
C LEU A 75 9.20 -0.87 -6.34
N GLN A 76 10.13 -0.07 -6.76
CA GLN A 76 10.88 -0.34 -7.99
C GLN A 76 11.96 -1.40 -7.72
N ASP A 77 12.63 -1.91 -8.75
CA ASP A 77 13.65 -2.94 -8.63
C ASP A 77 14.84 -2.52 -7.74
N PHE A 78 15.37 -1.29 -7.84
CA PHE A 78 16.45 -0.80 -6.99
C PHE A 78 16.12 -0.73 -5.49
N THR A 79 14.87 -0.52 -5.13
CA THR A 79 14.40 -0.51 -3.74
C THR A 79 13.76 -1.84 -3.34
N GLY A 80 13.18 -2.55 -4.29
CA GLY A 80 12.46 -3.79 -4.06
C GLY A 80 13.37 -4.99 -3.84
N VAL A 81 14.41 -5.15 -4.64
CA VAL A 81 15.36 -6.28 -4.50
C VAL A 81 16.04 -6.29 -3.14
N PRO A 82 16.63 -5.20 -2.63
CA PRO A 82 17.17 -5.16 -1.26
C PRO A 82 16.12 -5.48 -0.20
N ALA A 83 14.91 -4.97 -0.32
CA ALA A 83 13.82 -5.26 0.64
C ALA A 83 13.43 -6.74 0.63
N VAL A 84 13.40 -7.40 -0.51
CA VAL A 84 13.14 -8.85 -0.62
C VAL A 84 14.27 -9.65 0.01
N VAL A 85 15.54 -9.26 -0.20
CA VAL A 85 16.72 -9.88 0.42
C VAL A 85 16.64 -9.76 1.95
N ASP A 86 16.31 -8.59 2.48
CA ASP A 86 16.15 -8.38 3.92
C ASP A 86 15.06 -9.27 4.50
N LEU A 87 13.89 -9.34 3.84
CA LEU A 87 12.80 -10.22 4.26
C LEU A 87 13.19 -11.71 4.22
N ALA A 88 13.95 -12.14 3.21
CA ALA A 88 14.46 -13.49 3.11
C ALA A 88 15.42 -13.81 4.28
N THR A 89 16.35 -12.91 4.56
CA THR A 89 17.28 -13.01 5.68
C THR A 89 16.56 -13.06 7.03
N MET A 90 15.54 -12.24 7.21
CA MET A 90 14.69 -12.26 8.41
C MET A 90 13.95 -13.60 8.57
N ARG A 91 13.47 -14.20 7.47
CA ARG A 91 12.86 -15.52 7.50
C ARG A 91 13.83 -16.62 7.90
N ASP A 92 15.05 -16.57 7.39
CA ASP A 92 16.11 -17.51 7.77
C ASP A 92 16.48 -17.37 9.25
N ALA A 93 16.61 -16.14 9.74
CA ALA A 93 16.85 -15.88 11.15
C ALA A 93 15.69 -16.39 12.02
N ALA A 94 14.44 -16.12 11.65
CA ALA A 94 13.27 -16.63 12.36
C ALA A 94 13.28 -18.16 12.45
N LYS A 95 13.59 -18.84 11.33
CA LYS A 95 13.72 -20.31 11.29
C LYS A 95 14.81 -20.83 12.23
N LYS A 96 16.00 -20.20 12.20
CA LYS A 96 17.12 -20.56 13.09
C LYS A 96 16.78 -20.41 14.57
N LEU A 97 15.95 -19.41 14.89
CA LEU A 97 15.48 -19.13 16.26
C LEU A 97 14.27 -19.98 16.67
N GLY A 98 13.79 -20.90 15.82
CA GLY A 98 12.63 -21.76 16.11
C GLY A 98 11.27 -21.10 15.90
N PHE A 99 11.22 -19.91 15.29
CA PHE A 99 9.96 -19.24 14.95
C PHE A 99 9.45 -19.65 13.56
N ASN A 100 8.16 -19.43 13.32
CA ASN A 100 7.57 -19.69 12.02
C ASN A 100 7.96 -18.60 11.00
N PRO A 101 8.79 -18.89 9.98
CA PRO A 101 9.24 -17.90 9.00
C PRO A 101 8.10 -17.32 8.14
N LYS A 102 6.97 -18.03 8.01
CA LYS A 102 5.80 -17.53 7.27
C LYS A 102 5.13 -16.33 7.93
N LYS A 103 5.44 -16.03 9.20
CA LYS A 103 4.97 -14.82 9.90
C LYS A 103 5.77 -13.56 9.54
N VAL A 104 6.94 -13.72 8.93
CA VAL A 104 7.76 -12.59 8.47
C VAL A 104 7.25 -12.13 7.11
N ASN A 105 6.44 -11.10 7.13
CA ASN A 105 5.86 -10.44 5.95
C ASN A 105 5.69 -8.95 6.23
N PRO A 106 5.67 -8.08 5.21
CA PRO A 106 5.27 -6.70 5.36
C PRO A 106 3.86 -6.60 5.95
N LEU A 107 3.62 -5.63 6.84
CA LEU A 107 2.29 -5.34 7.38
C LEU A 107 1.33 -4.78 6.32
N VAL A 108 1.89 -4.09 5.34
CA VAL A 108 1.18 -3.48 4.21
C VAL A 108 1.54 -4.26 2.96
N ARG A 109 0.57 -4.47 2.08
CA ARG A 109 0.82 -5.06 0.77
C ARG A 109 1.93 -4.28 0.07
N SER A 110 2.98 -4.98 -0.32
CA SER A 110 4.13 -4.42 -1.02
C SER A 110 4.29 -5.16 -2.35
N ASP A 111 4.27 -4.40 -3.44
CA ASP A 111 4.43 -4.93 -4.79
C ASP A 111 5.74 -4.38 -5.38
N LEU A 112 6.60 -5.27 -5.85
CA LEU A 112 7.76 -4.90 -6.63
C LEU A 112 7.33 -4.83 -8.09
N VAL A 113 7.60 -3.69 -8.72
CA VAL A 113 7.29 -3.42 -10.12
C VAL A 113 8.57 -2.98 -10.80
N ILE A 114 8.97 -3.72 -11.82
CA ILE A 114 10.14 -3.39 -12.63
C ILE A 114 9.84 -2.11 -13.41
N ASP A 115 10.71 -1.11 -13.28
CA ASP A 115 10.58 0.20 -13.93
C ASP A 115 11.79 0.57 -14.80
N HIS A 116 12.77 -0.32 -14.93
CA HIS A 116 13.86 -0.12 -15.87
C HIS A 116 13.39 -0.33 -17.33
N SER A 117 14.12 0.26 -18.27
CA SER A 117 13.83 0.12 -19.69
C SER A 117 14.04 -1.33 -20.14
N VAL A 118 13.08 -1.86 -20.88
CA VAL A 118 13.14 -3.18 -21.49
C VAL A 118 13.27 -3.02 -23.00
N GLN A 119 14.06 -3.89 -23.63
CA GLN A 119 14.20 -3.94 -25.08
C GLN A 119 13.25 -4.98 -25.66
N VAL A 120 12.50 -4.60 -26.69
CA VAL A 120 11.64 -5.52 -27.43
C VAL A 120 12.44 -6.13 -28.58
N ASP A 121 12.88 -7.36 -28.42
CA ASP A 121 13.69 -8.07 -29.44
C ASP A 121 12.82 -8.82 -30.44
N GLN A 122 11.65 -9.27 -30.05
CA GLN A 122 10.69 -10.00 -30.86
C GLN A 122 9.35 -9.28 -30.87
N SER A 123 8.72 -9.17 -32.05
CA SER A 123 7.41 -8.52 -32.19
C SER A 123 6.53 -9.27 -33.20
N ALA A 124 5.23 -9.00 -33.14
CA ALA A 124 4.22 -9.46 -34.08
C ALA A 124 4.13 -10.99 -34.28
N LYS A 125 4.56 -11.80 -33.34
CA LYS A 125 4.41 -13.26 -33.31
C LYS A 125 3.71 -13.70 -32.04
N ALA A 126 3.03 -14.85 -32.09
CA ALA A 126 2.30 -15.40 -30.95
C ALA A 126 3.20 -15.69 -29.73
N ASP A 127 4.46 -16.03 -29.96
CA ASP A 127 5.47 -16.37 -28.95
C ASP A 127 6.40 -15.20 -28.59
N SER A 128 6.14 -14.00 -29.10
CA SER A 128 7.01 -12.82 -28.88
C SER A 128 7.12 -12.45 -27.39
N PHE A 129 6.01 -12.56 -26.65
CA PHE A 129 6.00 -12.26 -25.22
C PHE A 129 6.97 -13.18 -24.46
N ASP A 130 6.80 -14.49 -24.62
CA ASP A 130 7.59 -15.48 -23.88
C ASP A 130 9.08 -15.36 -24.23
N LYS A 131 9.40 -15.15 -25.52
CA LYS A 131 10.79 -14.93 -25.97
C LYS A 131 11.40 -13.64 -25.38
N ASN A 132 10.66 -12.55 -25.35
CA ASN A 132 11.15 -11.30 -24.75
C ASN A 132 11.37 -11.46 -23.24
N VAL A 133 10.50 -12.17 -22.53
CA VAL A 133 10.66 -12.48 -21.12
C VAL A 133 11.93 -13.31 -20.89
N GLU A 134 12.15 -14.36 -21.68
CA GLU A 134 13.36 -15.19 -21.58
C GLU A 134 14.64 -14.38 -21.81
N ILE A 135 14.65 -13.52 -22.84
CA ILE A 135 15.79 -12.65 -23.14
C ILE A 135 16.02 -11.64 -22.03
N GLU A 136 14.94 -11.05 -21.48
CA GLU A 136 15.02 -10.10 -20.39
C GLU A 136 15.62 -10.71 -19.14
N PHE A 137 15.16 -11.88 -18.72
CA PHE A 137 15.76 -12.63 -17.61
C PHE A 137 17.23 -12.99 -17.85
N LYS A 138 17.60 -13.30 -19.08
CA LYS A 138 19.00 -13.61 -19.43
C LYS A 138 19.90 -12.37 -19.37
N ARG A 139 19.37 -11.17 -19.68
CA ARG A 139 20.13 -9.90 -19.65
C ARG A 139 20.23 -9.30 -18.27
N ASN A 140 19.12 -9.28 -17.55
CA ASN A 140 18.93 -8.55 -16.31
C ASN A 140 18.55 -9.45 -15.12
N GLY A 141 18.72 -10.77 -15.26
CA GLY A 141 18.48 -11.69 -14.15
C GLY A 141 19.52 -11.52 -13.07
N GLU A 142 19.07 -11.21 -11.87
CA GLU A 142 19.82 -11.16 -10.62
C GLU A 142 19.47 -12.34 -9.71
#